data_748af638fc930cdcedbf87a44f42acc1
#
_entry.id   748af638fc930cdcedbf87a44f42acc1
#
_cell.length_a   1.000
_cell.length_b   1.000
_cell.length_c   1.000
_cell.angle_alpha   90.00
_cell.angle_beta   90.00
_cell.angle_gamma   90.00
#
_symmetry.space_group_name_H-M   'P 1'
#
loop_
_entity.id
_entity.type
_entity.pdbx_description
1 polymer ?
#
loop_
_entity_poly.entity_id
_entity_poly.type
_entity_poly.pdbx_seq_one_letter_code
_entity_poly.pdbx_strand_id
1 'polypeptide(L)'
;KVSMQFVIQTMEFLHKGGRCSGLTYLLGNKFSIHPIVRLENGKMSVHSLVRGKDLTKGLTKMVEEFKTQFSNDNVDFSFPIMIPHVTGDYGVNKIEHELKDLVGEKMLLPVEASGIICCHCGENTVGLGYMLKNNLLEK
;
A
#
# COMPACT_ATOMS: atom_id res chain seq x y z
N LYS A 1 10.45 -2.60 -13.12
CA LYS A 1 9.98 -3.46 -11.99
C LYS A 1 8.80 -2.79 -11.30
N VAL A 2 7.72 -3.55 -11.03
CA VAL A 2 6.58 -3.03 -10.24
C VAL A 2 6.96 -2.96 -8.76
N SER A 3 6.72 -1.82 -8.14
CA SER A 3 6.69 -1.64 -6.69
C SER A 3 5.23 -1.47 -6.27
N MET A 4 4.74 -2.35 -5.42
CA MET A 4 3.37 -2.33 -4.95
C MET A 4 3.32 -2.64 -3.48
N GLN A 5 2.66 -1.77 -2.72
CA GLN A 5 2.42 -1.96 -1.29
C GLN A 5 1.04 -1.46 -0.91
N PHE A 6 0.50 -1.97 0.18
CA PHE A 6 -0.79 -1.56 0.70
C PHE A 6 -0.84 -1.72 2.22
N VAL A 7 -1.58 -0.84 2.86
CA VAL A 7 -1.82 -0.86 4.30
C VAL A 7 -3.22 -1.38 4.59
N ILE A 8 -3.33 -2.20 5.62
CA ILE A 8 -4.56 -2.90 6.00
C ILE A 8 -5.03 -2.37 7.34
N GLN A 9 -6.33 -2.06 7.44
CA GLN A 9 -6.92 -1.56 8.68
C GLN A 9 -7.05 -2.66 9.74
N THR A 10 -7.49 -3.84 9.36
CA THR A 10 -7.67 -4.98 10.25
C THR A 10 -7.12 -6.27 9.64
N MET A 11 -6.52 -7.09 10.46
CA MET A 11 -6.01 -8.40 10.04
C MET A 11 -7.10 -9.49 10.00
N GLU A 12 -8.34 -9.15 10.36
CA GLU A 12 -9.43 -10.11 10.47
C GLU A 12 -9.70 -10.85 9.15
N PHE A 13 -9.77 -10.12 8.05
CA PHE A 13 -10.05 -10.70 6.73
C PHE A 13 -8.89 -11.53 6.21
N LEU A 14 -7.65 -11.11 6.47
CA LEU A 14 -6.46 -11.91 6.14
C LEU A 14 -6.43 -13.22 6.93
N HIS A 15 -6.82 -13.18 8.20
CA HIS A 15 -6.88 -14.36 9.05
C HIS A 15 -7.97 -15.32 8.57
N LYS A 16 -9.20 -14.83 8.38
CA LYS A 16 -10.32 -15.62 7.86
C LYS A 16 -10.03 -16.22 6.48
N GLY A 17 -9.30 -15.48 5.64
CA GLY A 17 -8.84 -15.94 4.34
C GLY A 17 -7.63 -16.87 4.35
N GLY A 18 -7.05 -17.19 5.52
CA GLY A 18 -5.88 -18.05 5.66
C GLY A 18 -4.55 -17.42 5.23
N ARG A 19 -4.46 -16.08 5.14
CA ARG A 19 -3.25 -15.33 4.74
C ARG A 19 -2.48 -14.77 5.92
N CYS A 20 -2.97 -15.00 7.15
CA CYS A 20 -2.23 -14.66 8.35
C CYS A 20 -2.47 -15.70 9.44
N SER A 21 -1.48 -15.96 10.28
CA SER A 21 -1.63 -16.88 11.40
C SER A 21 -2.52 -16.31 12.50
N GLY A 22 -3.16 -17.19 13.29
CA GLY A 22 -3.98 -16.77 14.43
C GLY A 22 -3.20 -15.94 15.45
N LEU A 23 -1.94 -16.25 15.68
CA LEU A 23 -1.07 -15.46 16.57
C LEU A 23 -0.84 -14.06 16.05
N THR A 24 -0.53 -13.92 14.78
CA THR A 24 -0.33 -12.61 14.11
C THR A 24 -1.61 -11.78 14.16
N TYR A 25 -2.76 -12.41 13.93
CA TYR A 25 -4.08 -11.77 14.05
C TYR A 25 -4.35 -11.24 15.45
N LEU A 26 -4.13 -12.04 16.48
CA LEU A 26 -4.36 -11.64 17.88
C LEU A 26 -3.45 -10.47 18.30
N LEU A 27 -2.19 -10.51 17.90
CA LEU A 27 -1.25 -9.41 18.18
C LEU A 27 -1.66 -8.12 17.46
N GLY A 28 -2.04 -8.21 16.20
CA GLY A 28 -2.46 -7.06 15.40
C GLY A 28 -3.67 -6.35 16.00
N ASN A 29 -4.71 -7.07 16.34
CA ASN A 29 -5.94 -6.52 16.91
C ASN A 29 -5.74 -5.92 18.31
N LYS A 30 -4.98 -6.61 19.16
CA LYS A 30 -4.76 -6.17 20.56
C LYS A 30 -3.95 -4.87 20.65
N PHE A 31 -3.07 -4.60 19.70
CA PHE A 31 -2.13 -3.48 19.76
C PHE A 31 -2.39 -2.38 18.73
N SER A 32 -3.54 -2.39 18.05
CA SER A 32 -3.83 -1.46 16.96
C SER A 32 -2.68 -1.41 15.95
N ILE A 33 -2.27 -2.57 15.46
CA ILE A 33 -1.18 -2.74 14.51
C ILE A 33 -1.77 -2.88 13.11
N HIS A 34 -1.29 -2.06 12.20
CA HIS A 34 -1.65 -2.08 10.80
C HIS A 34 -0.47 -2.57 9.97
N PRO A 35 -0.56 -3.73 9.31
CA PRO A 35 0.52 -4.21 8.45
C PRO A 35 0.57 -3.42 7.15
N ILE A 36 1.78 -3.08 6.72
CA ILE A 36 2.06 -2.73 5.34
C ILE A 36 2.55 -4.00 4.66
N VAL A 37 1.80 -4.43 3.66
CA VAL A 37 2.13 -5.61 2.84
C VAL A 37 2.75 -5.13 1.55
N ARG A 38 3.82 -5.78 1.11
CA ARG A 38 4.50 -5.51 -0.14
C ARG A 38 4.43 -6.72 -1.07
N LEU A 39 4.25 -6.46 -2.35
CA LEU A 39 4.39 -7.45 -3.40
C LEU A 39 5.84 -7.45 -3.91
N GLU A 40 6.57 -8.51 -3.64
CA GLU A 40 7.95 -8.68 -4.08
C GLU A 40 8.11 -10.05 -4.76
N ASN A 41 8.65 -10.04 -5.97
CA ASN A 41 8.89 -11.26 -6.77
C ASN A 41 7.66 -12.18 -6.90
N GLY A 42 6.48 -11.56 -7.08
CA GLY A 42 5.21 -12.28 -7.21
C GLY A 42 4.64 -12.83 -5.89
N LYS A 43 5.25 -12.51 -4.76
CA LYS A 43 4.78 -12.94 -3.43
C LYS A 43 4.45 -11.74 -2.56
N MET A 44 3.39 -11.88 -1.77
CA MET A 44 3.05 -10.90 -0.74
C MET A 44 3.78 -11.24 0.55
N SER A 45 4.38 -10.21 1.15
CA SER A 45 5.04 -10.32 2.46
C SER A 45 4.72 -9.10 3.33
N VAL A 46 4.72 -9.28 4.65
CA VAL A 46 4.61 -8.15 5.57
C VAL A 46 5.94 -7.40 5.54
N HIS A 47 5.90 -6.17 5.02
CA HIS A 47 7.06 -5.30 4.92
C HIS A 47 7.33 -4.53 6.22
N SER A 48 6.27 -4.05 6.86
CA SER A 48 6.38 -3.38 8.15
C SER A 48 5.07 -3.43 8.92
N LEU A 49 5.18 -3.23 10.23
CA LEU A 49 4.06 -3.12 11.14
C LEU A 49 4.00 -1.69 11.67
N VAL A 50 2.86 -1.05 11.53
CA VAL A 50 2.65 0.33 11.98
C VAL A 50 1.63 0.35 13.09
N ARG A 51 1.98 0.96 14.23
CA ARG A 51 1.08 1.12 15.35
C ARG A 51 0.37 2.47 15.32
N GLY A 52 -0.95 2.45 15.37
CA GLY A 52 -1.76 3.68 15.35
C GLY A 52 -3.24 3.38 15.57
N LYS A 53 -4.02 4.43 15.80
CA LYS A 53 -5.48 4.34 15.90
C LYS A 53 -6.14 4.11 14.53
N ASP A 54 -5.48 4.56 13.48
CA ASP A 54 -5.94 4.54 12.09
C ASP A 54 -4.77 4.28 11.13
N LEU A 55 -5.05 4.31 9.85
CA LEU A 55 -4.08 4.05 8.79
C LEU A 55 -3.10 5.19 8.51
N THR A 56 -3.26 6.36 9.14
CA THR A 56 -2.49 7.57 8.79
C THR A 56 -0.99 7.35 8.76
N LYS A 57 -0.44 6.70 9.79
CA LYS A 57 1.01 6.42 9.86
C LYS A 57 1.48 5.47 8.75
N GLY A 58 0.66 4.47 8.43
CA GLY A 58 0.96 3.53 7.35
C GLY A 58 0.96 4.22 5.98
N LEU A 59 -0.04 5.05 5.73
CA LEU A 59 -0.14 5.88 4.53
C LEU A 59 1.06 6.82 4.40
N THR A 60 1.39 7.55 5.46
CA THR A 60 2.56 8.44 5.47
C THR A 60 3.83 7.68 5.13
N LYS A 61 4.05 6.51 5.74
CA LYS A 61 5.24 5.69 5.46
C LYS A 61 5.31 5.24 4.01
N MET A 62 4.20 4.79 3.40
CA MET A 62 4.16 4.41 1.99
C MET A 62 4.49 5.60 1.07
N VAL A 63 3.93 6.78 1.38
CA VAL A 63 4.20 8.01 0.63
C VAL A 63 5.65 8.45 0.76
N GLU A 64 6.25 8.39 1.94
CA GLU A 64 7.66 8.73 2.17
C GLU A 64 8.61 7.79 1.42
N GLU A 65 8.32 6.49 1.39
CA GLU A 65 9.07 5.53 0.59
C GLU A 65 8.98 5.85 -0.91
N PHE A 66 7.80 6.22 -1.41
CA PHE A 66 7.65 6.69 -2.79
C PHE A 66 8.46 7.96 -3.04
N LYS A 67 8.36 8.98 -2.17
CA LYS A 67 9.11 10.23 -2.29
C LYS A 67 10.63 9.99 -2.32
N THR A 68 11.12 8.99 -1.59
CA THR A 68 12.51 8.57 -1.64
C THR A 68 12.89 8.00 -3.01
N GLN A 69 12.05 7.14 -3.59
CA GLN A 69 12.29 6.62 -4.95
C GLN A 69 12.22 7.72 -6.01
N PHE A 70 11.28 8.65 -5.85
CA PHE A 70 11.15 9.81 -6.72
C PHE A 70 12.43 10.69 -6.68
N SER A 71 12.90 11.03 -5.48
CA SER A 71 14.11 11.87 -5.30
C SER A 71 15.39 11.22 -5.83
N ASN A 72 15.43 9.89 -5.86
CA ASN A 72 16.55 9.12 -6.41
C ASN A 72 16.43 8.88 -7.93
N ASP A 73 15.45 9.49 -8.58
CA ASP A 73 15.15 9.31 -10.01
C ASP A 73 14.90 7.85 -10.42
N ASN A 74 14.35 7.06 -9.51
CA ASN A 74 14.09 5.63 -9.72
C ASN A 74 12.72 5.32 -10.32
N VAL A 75 11.80 6.28 -10.33
CA VAL A 75 10.41 6.07 -10.81
C VAL A 75 10.33 6.22 -12.32
N ASP A 76 9.67 5.27 -12.97
CA ASP A 76 9.36 5.30 -14.40
C ASP A 76 7.97 5.91 -14.62
N PHE A 77 7.93 7.15 -15.07
CA PHE A 77 6.71 7.90 -15.36
C PHE A 77 6.07 7.60 -16.71
N SER A 78 6.54 6.58 -17.45
CA SER A 78 5.82 6.05 -18.61
C SER A 78 4.50 5.36 -18.21
N PHE A 79 4.33 5.07 -16.92
CA PHE A 79 3.16 4.44 -16.33
C PHE A 79 2.56 5.29 -15.21
N PRO A 80 1.23 5.27 -15.03
CA PRO A 80 0.59 5.99 -13.94
C PRO A 80 0.96 5.39 -12.57
N ILE A 81 0.84 6.19 -11.55
CA ILE A 81 0.92 5.77 -10.15
C ILE A 81 -0.48 5.30 -9.74
N MET A 82 -0.62 4.03 -9.45
CA MET A 82 -1.90 3.43 -9.08
C MET A 82 -2.15 3.56 -7.59
N ILE A 83 -3.39 3.91 -7.24
CA ILE A 83 -3.88 3.96 -5.86
C ILE A 83 -5.02 2.96 -5.73
N PRO A 84 -4.72 1.64 -5.68
CA PRO A 84 -5.76 0.63 -5.48
C PRO A 84 -6.35 0.76 -4.07
N HIS A 85 -7.66 0.73 -3.98
CA HIS A 85 -8.36 0.87 -2.71
C HIS A 85 -9.58 -0.06 -2.65
N VAL A 86 -9.95 -0.42 -1.43
CA VAL A 86 -11.23 -1.01 -1.08
C VAL A 86 -12.13 0.15 -0.63
N THR A 87 -13.30 -0.03 -0.20
CA THR A 87 -14.22 1.03 0.22
C THR A 87 -13.57 2.13 1.08
N GLY A 88 -14.03 3.37 0.92
CA GLY A 88 -13.59 4.54 1.69
C GLY A 88 -12.55 5.40 0.95
N ASP A 89 -12.77 6.72 0.98
CA ASP A 89 -11.98 7.69 0.21
C ASP A 89 -10.79 8.28 0.99
N TYR A 90 -10.75 8.07 2.31
CA TYR A 90 -9.76 8.73 3.17
C TYR A 90 -8.31 8.47 2.73
N GLY A 91 -7.97 7.21 2.49
CA GLY A 91 -6.61 6.84 2.10
C GLY A 91 -6.23 7.34 0.72
N VAL A 92 -7.18 7.28 -0.22
CA VAL A 92 -7.01 7.81 -1.59
C VAL A 92 -6.76 9.31 -1.52
N ASN A 93 -7.67 10.07 -0.89
CA ASN A 93 -7.57 11.52 -0.77
C ASN A 93 -6.26 11.97 -0.11
N LYS A 94 -5.80 11.21 0.91
CA LYS A 94 -4.53 11.51 1.57
C LYS A 94 -3.34 11.30 0.64
N ILE A 95 -3.28 10.21 -0.09
CA ILE A 95 -2.19 9.94 -1.06
C ILE A 95 -2.21 10.98 -2.18
N GLU A 96 -3.37 11.29 -2.75
CA GLU A 96 -3.50 12.30 -3.80
C GLU A 96 -3.05 13.67 -3.30
N HIS A 97 -3.49 14.09 -2.13
CA HIS A 97 -3.07 15.37 -1.53
C HIS A 97 -1.55 15.46 -1.35
N GLU A 98 -0.92 14.38 -0.93
CA GLU A 98 0.53 14.33 -0.67
C GLU A 98 1.39 14.26 -1.94
N LEU A 99 0.84 13.75 -3.05
CA LEU A 99 1.61 13.47 -4.25
C LEU A 99 1.25 14.34 -5.47
N LYS A 100 0.04 14.94 -5.52
CA LYS A 100 -0.43 15.70 -6.70
C LYS A 100 0.50 16.83 -7.15
N ASP A 101 1.08 17.55 -6.20
CA ASP A 101 2.00 18.66 -6.50
C ASP A 101 3.39 18.17 -6.92
N LEU A 102 3.73 16.93 -6.57
CA LEU A 102 5.02 16.32 -6.88
C LEU A 102 5.04 15.69 -8.27
N VAL A 103 3.98 14.96 -8.62
CA VAL A 103 3.94 14.14 -9.85
C VAL A 103 2.90 14.60 -10.86
N GLY A 104 2.02 15.52 -10.48
CA GLY A 104 0.87 15.96 -11.27
C GLY A 104 -0.35 15.03 -11.10
N GLU A 105 -1.53 15.64 -11.00
CA GLU A 105 -2.80 14.94 -10.76
C GLU A 105 -3.09 13.85 -11.80
N LYS A 106 -2.78 14.10 -13.06
CA LYS A 106 -3.00 13.14 -14.17
C LYS A 106 -2.18 11.86 -14.06
N MET A 107 -1.12 11.86 -13.26
CA MET A 107 -0.30 10.68 -13.01
C MET A 107 -0.86 9.78 -11.92
N LEU A 108 -1.79 10.27 -11.11
CA LEU A 108 -2.41 9.52 -10.03
C LEU A 108 -3.67 8.83 -10.54
N LEU A 109 -3.77 7.52 -10.35
CA LEU A 109 -4.86 6.70 -10.83
C LEU A 109 -5.49 5.91 -9.67
N PRO A 110 -6.53 6.44 -9.00
CA PRO A 110 -7.33 5.66 -8.08
C PRO A 110 -8.04 4.51 -8.81
N VAL A 111 -7.98 3.31 -8.24
CA VAL A 111 -8.57 2.09 -8.82
C VAL A 111 -9.26 1.29 -7.72
N GLU A 112 -10.54 0.99 -7.89
CA GLU A 112 -11.24 0.07 -7.00
C GLU A 112 -10.65 -1.35 -7.11
N ALA A 113 -10.40 -1.96 -5.95
CA ALA A 113 -9.95 -3.34 -5.88
C ALA A 113 -11.08 -4.31 -6.24
N SER A 114 -10.71 -5.44 -6.83
CA SER A 114 -11.69 -6.49 -7.13
C SER A 114 -12.33 -7.07 -5.86
N GLY A 115 -13.52 -7.65 -5.99
CA GLY A 115 -14.24 -8.27 -4.86
C GLY A 115 -13.41 -9.33 -4.13
N ILE A 116 -12.54 -10.08 -4.83
CA ILE A 116 -11.64 -11.05 -4.22
C ILE A 116 -10.65 -10.37 -3.28
N ILE A 117 -10.06 -9.24 -3.69
CA ILE A 117 -9.15 -8.47 -2.85
C ILE A 117 -9.89 -7.88 -1.65
N CYS A 118 -11.10 -7.36 -1.86
CA CYS A 118 -11.94 -6.84 -0.79
C CYS A 118 -12.21 -7.89 0.31
N CYS A 119 -12.50 -9.13 -0.08
CA CYS A 119 -12.74 -10.23 0.86
C CYS A 119 -11.52 -10.60 1.71
N HIS A 120 -10.30 -10.35 1.22
CA HIS A 120 -9.06 -10.68 1.94
C HIS A 120 -8.46 -9.51 2.69
N CYS A 121 -8.62 -8.30 2.20
CA CYS A 121 -7.99 -7.11 2.76
C CYS A 121 -8.94 -6.29 3.66
N GLY A 122 -10.24 -6.33 3.36
CA GLY A 122 -11.26 -5.59 4.09
C GLY A 122 -11.35 -4.11 3.71
N GLU A 123 -12.32 -3.45 4.33
CA GLU A 123 -12.59 -2.03 4.11
C GLU A 123 -11.41 -1.12 4.46
N ASN A 124 -11.39 0.07 3.87
CA ASN A 124 -10.36 1.09 4.06
C ASN A 124 -8.93 0.67 3.70
N THR A 125 -8.73 -0.53 3.15
CA THR A 125 -7.43 -0.91 2.61
C THR A 125 -7.10 -0.03 1.42
N VAL A 126 -5.91 0.52 1.40
CA VAL A 126 -5.41 1.35 0.31
C VAL A 126 -3.95 1.04 0.03
N GLY A 127 -3.60 1.06 -1.24
CA GLY A 127 -2.27 0.78 -1.72
C GLY A 127 -1.66 1.91 -2.53
N LEU A 128 -0.39 1.75 -2.82
CA LEU A 128 0.39 2.60 -3.71
C LEU A 128 1.25 1.72 -4.60
N GLY A 129 1.05 1.83 -5.91
CA GLY A 129 1.75 1.05 -6.91
C GLY A 129 2.36 1.93 -7.98
N TYR A 130 3.62 1.67 -8.33
CA TYR A 130 4.34 2.42 -9.36
C TYR A 130 5.41 1.55 -10.03
N MET A 131 5.89 2.01 -11.18
CA MET A 131 6.97 1.35 -11.89
C MET A 131 8.32 1.93 -11.50
N LEU A 132 9.30 1.06 -11.32
CA LEU A 132 10.71 1.42 -11.16
C LEU A 132 11.45 1.23 -12.49
N LYS A 133 12.40 2.11 -12.78
CA LYS A 133 13.27 2.03 -13.95
C LYS A 133 14.09 0.73 -13.96
N ASN A 134 14.39 0.21 -15.15
CA ASN A 134 15.06 -1.10 -15.31
C ASN A 134 16.52 -1.13 -14.83
N ASN A 135 17.20 0.00 -14.80
CA ASN A 135 18.59 0.13 -14.35
C ASN A 135 18.83 -0.23 -12.86
N LEU A 136 17.75 -0.51 -12.09
CA LEU A 136 17.83 -1.00 -10.72
C LEU A 136 17.92 -2.53 -10.60
N LEU A 137 17.91 -3.25 -11.72
CA LEU A 137 17.96 -4.72 -11.75
C LEU A 137 19.38 -5.28 -11.88
N GLU A 138 20.39 -4.44 -12.08
CA GLU A 138 21.80 -4.83 -12.33
C GLU A 138 22.73 -4.64 -11.13
N LYS A 139 22.17 -4.56 -9.92
CA LYS A 139 22.99 -4.49 -8.69
C LYS A 139 22.68 -5.63 -7.74
#